data_f7973af378e7148aa9c672dec32ca43b
#
_entry.id   f7973af378e7148aa9c672dec32ca43b
#
_cell.length_a   1.000
_cell.length_b   1.000
_cell.length_c   1.000
_cell.angle_alpha   90.00
_cell.angle_beta   90.00
_cell.angle_gamma   90.00
#
_symmetry.space_group_name_H-M   'P 1'
#
loop_
_entity.id
_entity.type
_entity.pdbx_description
1 polymer ?
#
loop_
_entity_poly.entity_id
_entity_poly.type
_entity_poly.pdbx_seq_one_letter_code
_entity_poly.pdbx_strand_id
1 'polypeptide(L)'
;MKTQLPSAIILCALLLVLSLHAFAAGNQTSHVSSSGTSHRASNASALLANALGTRYTGYTITIQPTAAGEAAPTAALLSDASSRTCSAGTMAVEGETYLAAAPVLRALYPGLAVTEQADTLSAQGNDLRLEALAGEAYFTVNDRCFYVPCFVQAVEGQVYLPLDTFAEALGCTPSTDPTTGDLRLSQTGAPATAPIYPEEDLYWLSRAIYSESGNQPMAGRIAVGTVILNRVADPAFPDTIKDVVFAPRQFSPVANGTIYHDPDERSVVAAKLCLDGVREAEPCLYFNVTTMYSWADRSRTYYCTIGGHNFYL
;
A
#
# COMPACT_ATOMS: atom_id res chain seq x y z
N MET A 1 24.76 19.31 -9.51
CA MET A 1 24.44 18.88 -8.15
C MET A 1 23.87 17.47 -8.27
N LYS A 2 24.54 16.45 -7.75
CA LYS A 2 24.02 15.06 -7.79
C LYS A 2 23.01 14.94 -6.66
N THR A 3 21.74 14.91 -6.99
CA THR A 3 20.67 14.56 -6.04
C THR A 3 20.78 13.05 -5.79
N GLN A 4 21.11 12.68 -4.58
CA GLN A 4 21.04 11.27 -4.16
C GLN A 4 19.56 10.90 -4.06
N LEU A 5 19.14 9.86 -4.78
CA LEU A 5 17.87 9.19 -4.53
C LEU A 5 17.83 8.65 -3.10
N PRO A 6 16.71 8.69 -2.40
CA PRO A 6 16.62 8.10 -1.09
C PRO A 6 16.87 6.58 -1.18
N SER A 7 17.80 6.11 -0.35
CA SER A 7 18.30 4.72 -0.32
C SER A 7 17.19 3.65 -0.16
N ALA A 8 16.01 4.02 0.31
CA ALA A 8 14.86 3.16 0.51
C ALA A 8 14.38 2.46 -0.77
N ILE A 9 14.32 3.17 -1.90
CA ILE A 9 13.81 2.61 -3.17
C ILE A 9 14.74 1.52 -3.73
N ILE A 10 16.06 1.68 -3.55
CA ILE A 10 17.06 0.73 -4.06
C ILE A 10 17.04 -0.58 -3.25
N LEU A 11 16.80 -0.50 -1.94
CA LEU A 11 16.82 -1.68 -1.07
C LEU A 11 15.57 -2.55 -1.23
N CYS A 12 14.37 -1.95 -1.41
CA CYS A 12 13.14 -2.70 -1.72
C CYS A 12 13.28 -3.50 -3.03
N ALA A 13 13.93 -2.95 -4.05
CA ALA A 13 14.19 -3.66 -5.30
C ALA A 13 15.15 -4.85 -5.14
N LEU A 14 16.18 -4.72 -4.28
CA LEU A 14 17.13 -5.81 -3.99
C LEU A 14 16.49 -6.96 -3.20
N LEU A 15 15.58 -6.67 -2.27
CA LEU A 15 14.88 -7.66 -1.46
C LEU A 15 13.87 -8.49 -2.28
N LEU A 16 13.24 -7.89 -3.30
CA LEU A 16 12.38 -8.60 -4.24
C LEU A 16 13.17 -9.65 -5.07
N VAL A 17 14.41 -9.34 -5.46
CA VAL A 17 15.27 -10.28 -6.21
C VAL A 17 15.67 -11.48 -5.34
N LEU A 18 15.93 -11.27 -4.04
CA LEU A 18 16.26 -12.36 -3.11
C LEU A 18 15.08 -13.28 -2.82
N SER A 19 13.85 -12.75 -2.76
CA SER A 19 12.64 -13.57 -2.57
C SER A 19 12.31 -14.43 -3.79
N LEU A 20 12.56 -13.94 -5.01
CA LEU A 20 12.39 -14.73 -6.24
C LEU A 20 13.42 -15.87 -6.38
N HIS A 21 14.67 -15.68 -5.92
CA HIS A 21 15.68 -16.76 -5.95
C HIS A 21 15.41 -17.87 -4.94
N ALA A 22 14.79 -17.57 -3.80
CA ALA A 22 14.36 -18.59 -2.85
C ALA A 22 13.20 -19.45 -3.40
N PHE A 23 12.37 -18.91 -4.28
CA PHE A 23 11.27 -19.64 -4.91
C PHE A 23 11.73 -20.57 -6.06
N ALA A 24 12.81 -20.22 -6.76
CA ALA A 24 13.31 -21.01 -7.88
C ALA A 24 14.13 -22.24 -7.48
N ALA A 25 14.68 -22.28 -6.27
CA ALA A 25 15.50 -23.40 -5.77
C ALA A 25 14.68 -24.56 -5.15
N GLY A 26 13.34 -24.44 -5.05
CA GLY A 26 12.47 -25.39 -4.37
C GLY A 26 11.74 -26.43 -5.24
N ASN A 27 11.97 -26.48 -6.53
CA ASN A 27 11.23 -27.36 -7.43
C ASN A 27 12.01 -28.65 -7.75
N GLN A 28 12.11 -29.54 -6.77
CA GLN A 28 12.38 -30.97 -6.98
C GLN A 28 11.32 -31.77 -6.23
N THR A 29 10.53 -32.43 -7.02
CA THR A 29 9.51 -33.45 -6.75
C THR A 29 9.50 -34.16 -5.41
N SER A 30 8.40 -34.01 -4.65
CA SER A 30 7.76 -35.11 -3.90
C SER A 30 6.34 -34.69 -3.49
N HIS A 31 5.36 -35.54 -3.79
CA HIS A 31 3.97 -35.46 -3.36
C HIS A 31 3.88 -35.40 -1.83
N VAL A 32 3.42 -34.28 -1.27
CA VAL A 32 2.93 -34.20 0.12
C VAL A 32 1.77 -33.19 0.17
N SER A 33 0.75 -33.58 0.92
CA SER A 33 -0.57 -32.97 1.09
C SER A 33 -0.56 -31.49 1.49
N SER A 34 -1.64 -30.81 1.11
CA SER A 34 -1.97 -29.37 1.18
C SER A 34 -2.16 -28.80 2.60
N SER A 35 -1.13 -28.83 3.47
CA SER A 35 -1.19 -28.15 4.78
C SER A 35 0.06 -27.37 5.17
N GLY A 36 1.02 -27.19 4.26
CA GLY A 36 2.35 -26.67 4.58
C GLY A 36 2.67 -25.22 4.14
N THR A 37 1.75 -24.49 3.54
CA THR A 37 2.08 -23.21 2.91
C THR A 37 1.97 -21.98 3.83
N SER A 38 1.16 -22.01 4.89
CA SER A 38 0.99 -20.82 5.76
C SER A 38 2.19 -20.58 6.72
N HIS A 39 2.84 -21.66 7.21
CA HIS A 39 3.99 -21.51 8.10
C HIS A 39 5.28 -21.00 7.44
N ARG A 40 5.39 -21.09 6.11
CA ARG A 40 6.61 -20.64 5.41
C ARG A 40 6.66 -19.14 5.17
N ALA A 41 5.51 -18.50 4.96
CA ALA A 41 5.45 -17.04 4.77
C ALA A 41 5.72 -16.28 6.08
N SER A 42 5.11 -16.73 7.20
CA SER A 42 5.33 -16.10 8.51
C SER A 42 6.79 -16.18 8.97
N ASN A 43 7.46 -17.31 8.71
CA ASN A 43 8.87 -17.47 9.04
C ASN A 43 9.79 -16.60 8.17
N ALA A 44 9.43 -16.36 6.91
CA ALA A 44 10.20 -15.48 6.04
C ALA A 44 10.10 -14.00 6.47
N SER A 45 8.92 -13.54 6.87
CA SER A 45 8.72 -12.17 7.39
C SER A 45 9.44 -11.98 8.72
N ALA A 46 9.38 -12.95 9.64
CA ALA A 46 10.09 -12.90 10.91
C ALA A 46 11.62 -12.94 10.74
N LEU A 47 12.12 -13.73 9.78
CA LEU A 47 13.54 -13.79 9.44
C LEU A 47 14.03 -12.50 8.79
N LEU A 48 13.20 -11.86 7.96
CA LEU A 48 13.49 -10.56 7.33
C LEU A 48 13.55 -9.44 8.39
N ALA A 49 12.58 -9.40 9.29
CA ALA A 49 12.54 -8.44 10.39
C ALA A 49 13.78 -8.55 11.30
N ASN A 50 14.21 -9.76 11.62
CA ASN A 50 15.44 -10.00 12.39
C ASN A 50 16.71 -9.61 11.63
N ALA A 51 16.76 -9.81 10.30
CA ALA A 51 17.91 -9.48 9.48
C ALA A 51 18.10 -7.95 9.31
N LEU A 52 17.01 -7.17 9.37
CA LEU A 52 17.03 -5.70 9.27
C LEU A 52 17.31 -4.98 10.60
N GLY A 53 17.56 -5.71 11.69
CA GLY A 53 17.84 -5.12 13.00
C GLY A 53 16.64 -4.42 13.62
N THR A 54 15.44 -4.88 13.30
CA THR A 54 14.17 -4.35 13.79
C THR A 54 14.10 -4.47 15.31
N ARG A 55 13.94 -3.34 16.00
CA ARG A 55 13.77 -3.32 17.47
C ARG A 55 12.28 -3.28 17.76
N TYR A 56 11.81 -4.29 18.48
CA TYR A 56 10.46 -4.30 19.05
C TYR A 56 10.48 -3.53 20.36
N THR A 57 9.69 -2.48 20.44
CA THR A 57 9.46 -1.73 21.68
C THR A 57 7.96 -1.68 21.93
N GLY A 58 7.55 -1.91 23.18
CA GLY A 58 6.17 -1.68 23.58
C GLY A 58 6.00 -0.20 23.95
N TYR A 59 5.00 0.46 23.37
CA TYR A 59 4.63 1.82 23.75
C TYR A 59 3.26 1.82 24.42
N THR A 60 3.11 2.70 25.40
CA THR A 60 1.79 3.09 25.90
C THR A 60 1.19 4.08 24.90
N ILE A 61 0.06 3.73 24.32
CA ILE A 61 -0.65 4.58 23.38
C ILE A 61 -1.82 5.22 24.11
N THR A 62 -1.84 6.54 24.16
CA THR A 62 -2.96 7.31 24.68
C THR A 62 -3.86 7.76 23.54
N ILE A 63 -5.11 7.34 23.56
CA ILE A 63 -6.15 7.75 22.62
C ILE A 63 -6.92 8.90 23.22
N GLN A 64 -6.95 10.04 22.54
CA GLN A 64 -7.68 11.23 22.96
C GLN A 64 -8.92 11.42 22.08
N PRO A 65 -10.11 11.63 22.66
CA PRO A 65 -11.30 12.01 21.90
C PRO A 65 -11.12 13.43 21.34
N THR A 66 -11.84 13.73 20.26
CA THR A 66 -11.90 15.08 19.69
C THR A 66 -12.34 16.07 20.76
N ALA A 67 -11.63 17.21 20.89
CA ALA A 67 -12.06 18.28 21.79
C ALA A 67 -13.45 18.77 21.37
N ALA A 68 -14.36 18.85 22.32
CA ALA A 68 -15.73 19.32 22.10
C ALA A 68 -15.68 20.77 21.58
N GLY A 69 -15.92 20.99 20.30
CA GLY A 69 -15.91 22.33 19.69
C GLY A 69 -16.05 22.38 18.18
N GLU A 70 -15.73 21.31 17.48
CA GLU A 70 -15.96 21.23 16.03
C GLU A 70 -16.98 20.15 15.70
N ALA A 71 -18.01 20.55 14.95
CA ALA A 71 -19.13 19.69 14.59
C ALA A 71 -18.65 18.55 13.69
N ALA A 72 -18.28 17.43 14.31
CA ALA A 72 -18.12 16.17 13.59
C ALA A 72 -19.50 15.63 13.19
N PRO A 73 -19.69 15.14 11.97
CA PRO A 73 -20.94 14.50 11.57
C PRO A 73 -21.18 13.28 12.44
N THR A 74 -22.31 13.25 13.08
CA THR A 74 -23.02 12.18 13.76
C THR A 74 -22.33 10.81 13.81
N ALA A 75 -21.35 10.65 14.66
CA ALA A 75 -20.86 9.35 15.05
C ALA A 75 -21.09 9.18 16.56
N ALA A 76 -22.09 8.39 16.91
CA ALA A 76 -22.42 8.00 18.29
C ALA A 76 -21.34 7.10 18.93
N LEU A 77 -20.04 7.30 18.61
CA LEU A 77 -18.98 6.36 18.96
C LEU A 77 -18.10 6.76 20.13
N LEU A 78 -18.13 8.01 20.58
CA LEU A 78 -17.44 8.43 21.81
C LEU A 78 -18.32 9.34 22.65
N SER A 79 -19.37 8.77 23.26
CA SER A 79 -20.15 9.46 24.31
C SER A 79 -19.37 9.56 25.63
N ASP A 80 -18.19 9.00 25.73
CA ASP A 80 -17.36 9.03 26.92
C ASP A 80 -16.06 9.81 26.62
N ALA A 81 -15.97 11.03 27.14
CA ALA A 81 -14.89 11.98 26.93
C ALA A 81 -13.58 11.60 27.67
N SER A 82 -13.41 10.32 28.01
CA SER A 82 -12.21 9.85 28.69
C SER A 82 -11.14 9.39 27.71
N SER A 83 -9.89 9.81 27.93
CA SER A 83 -8.74 9.24 27.24
C SER A 83 -8.61 7.76 27.57
N ARG A 84 -8.27 6.95 26.56
CA ARG A 84 -8.02 5.52 26.72
C ARG A 84 -6.56 5.23 26.49
N THR A 85 -6.04 4.23 27.15
CA THR A 85 -4.67 3.77 26.95
C THR A 85 -4.67 2.31 26.53
N CYS A 86 -3.79 1.96 25.60
CA CYS A 86 -3.48 0.57 25.28
C CYS A 86 -1.98 0.39 25.17
N SER A 87 -1.51 -0.83 25.36
CA SER A 87 -0.14 -1.22 25.04
C SER A 87 -0.14 -1.88 23.67
N ALA A 88 0.69 -1.40 22.75
CA ALA A 88 0.87 -2.01 21.45
C ALA A 88 2.35 -2.09 21.11
N GLY A 89 2.73 -3.21 20.46
CA GLY A 89 4.07 -3.39 19.91
C GLY A 89 4.31 -2.40 18.78
N THR A 90 5.55 -1.94 18.68
CA THR A 90 6.01 -1.15 17.52
C THR A 90 7.27 -1.76 16.93
N MET A 91 7.47 -1.53 15.65
CA MET A 91 8.68 -1.91 14.93
C MET A 91 9.05 -0.83 13.92
N ALA A 92 10.31 -0.73 13.57
CA ALA A 92 10.78 0.13 12.49
C ALA A 92 11.03 -0.70 11.23
N VAL A 93 10.48 -0.26 10.10
CA VAL A 93 10.69 -0.87 8.79
C VAL A 93 11.10 0.23 7.83
N GLU A 94 12.31 0.16 7.26
CA GLU A 94 12.85 1.17 6.33
C GLU A 94 12.76 2.62 6.87
N GLY A 95 12.84 2.80 8.18
CA GLY A 95 12.76 4.11 8.84
C GLY A 95 11.34 4.57 9.20
N GLU A 96 10.31 3.85 8.79
CA GLU A 96 8.93 4.08 9.19
C GLU A 96 8.57 3.31 10.46
N THR A 97 7.74 3.90 11.31
CA THR A 97 7.22 3.25 12.51
C THR A 97 5.98 2.45 12.14
N TYR A 98 5.99 1.16 12.44
CA TYR A 98 4.84 0.27 12.33
C TYR A 98 4.29 -0.04 13.72
N LEU A 99 2.98 -0.19 13.80
CA LEU A 99 2.23 -0.36 15.04
C LEU A 99 1.37 -1.62 14.98
N ALA A 100 1.38 -2.44 16.04
CA ALA A 100 0.45 -3.55 16.17
C ALA A 100 -0.98 -3.03 16.13
N ALA A 101 -1.75 -3.40 15.11
CA ALA A 101 -3.00 -2.72 14.80
C ALA A 101 -4.16 -3.16 15.72
N ALA A 102 -4.25 -4.43 16.07
CA ALA A 102 -5.38 -4.96 16.83
C ALA A 102 -5.56 -4.34 18.23
N PRO A 103 -4.52 -4.11 19.05
CA PRO A 103 -4.68 -3.43 20.34
C PRO A 103 -5.25 -2.01 20.19
N VAL A 104 -4.79 -1.28 19.17
CA VAL A 104 -5.26 0.08 18.87
C VAL A 104 -6.73 0.08 18.47
N LEU A 105 -7.12 -0.82 17.56
CA LEU A 105 -8.50 -0.95 17.11
C LEU A 105 -9.44 -1.27 18.26
N ARG A 106 -9.07 -2.21 19.14
CA ARG A 106 -9.88 -2.55 20.32
C ARG A 106 -10.02 -1.39 21.31
N ALA A 107 -8.99 -0.56 21.43
CA ALA A 107 -9.02 0.59 22.32
C ALA A 107 -9.79 1.77 21.71
N LEU A 108 -9.65 2.03 20.41
CA LEU A 108 -10.42 3.07 19.70
C LEU A 108 -11.91 2.72 19.62
N TYR A 109 -12.21 1.45 19.29
CA TYR A 109 -13.56 0.98 19.00
C TYR A 109 -13.92 -0.25 19.86
N PRO A 110 -14.33 -0.08 21.11
CA PRO A 110 -14.53 -1.19 22.06
C PRO A 110 -15.58 -2.23 21.63
N GLY A 111 -16.49 -1.85 20.72
CA GLY A 111 -17.51 -2.76 20.18
C GLY A 111 -17.10 -3.46 18.86
N LEU A 112 -15.88 -3.22 18.39
CA LEU A 112 -15.41 -3.76 17.14
C LEU A 112 -15.00 -5.23 17.31
N ALA A 113 -15.48 -6.11 16.42
CA ALA A 113 -15.01 -7.47 16.34
C ALA A 113 -13.66 -7.48 15.63
N VAL A 114 -12.56 -7.68 16.38
CA VAL A 114 -11.19 -7.70 15.85
C VAL A 114 -10.65 -9.12 15.94
N THR A 115 -10.33 -9.69 14.79
CA THR A 115 -9.78 -11.03 14.62
C THR A 115 -8.39 -10.94 13.98
N GLU A 116 -7.41 -11.59 14.60
CA GLU A 116 -6.08 -11.83 14.02
C GLU A 116 -5.88 -13.33 13.88
N GLN A 117 -5.52 -13.79 12.69
CA GLN A 117 -5.21 -15.18 12.41
C GLN A 117 -3.97 -15.25 11.51
N ALA A 118 -2.87 -15.74 12.09
CA ALA A 118 -1.58 -15.84 11.41
C ALA A 118 -1.15 -14.49 10.78
N ASP A 119 -1.40 -14.31 9.50
CA ASP A 119 -0.93 -13.17 8.71
C ASP A 119 -2.07 -12.18 8.36
N THR A 120 -3.28 -12.41 8.87
CA THR A 120 -4.48 -11.62 8.52
C THR A 120 -5.04 -10.90 9.73
N LEU A 121 -5.36 -9.63 9.57
CA LEU A 121 -6.15 -8.83 10.48
C LEU A 121 -7.48 -8.47 9.81
N SER A 122 -8.58 -8.81 10.49
CA SER A 122 -9.92 -8.38 10.11
C SER A 122 -10.59 -7.69 11.30
N ALA A 123 -11.18 -6.54 11.06
CA ALA A 123 -11.92 -5.81 12.07
C ALA A 123 -13.25 -5.33 11.46
N GLN A 124 -14.37 -5.62 12.16
CA GLN A 124 -15.70 -5.30 11.66
C GLN A 124 -16.63 -4.79 12.77
N GLY A 125 -17.30 -3.69 12.48
CA GLY A 125 -18.35 -3.07 13.30
C GLY A 125 -19.28 -2.24 12.44
N ASN A 126 -20.16 -1.43 13.09
CA ASN A 126 -21.17 -0.68 12.35
C ASN A 126 -20.60 0.37 11.38
N ASP A 127 -19.49 1.01 11.76
CA ASP A 127 -18.93 2.15 11.04
C ASP A 127 -17.47 1.92 10.58
N LEU A 128 -16.94 0.73 10.84
CA LEU A 128 -15.56 0.38 10.49
C LEU A 128 -15.47 -1.07 10.02
N ARG A 129 -14.93 -1.23 8.81
CA ARG A 129 -14.42 -2.50 8.30
C ARG A 129 -12.97 -2.29 7.90
N LEU A 130 -12.04 -3.04 8.50
CA LEU A 130 -10.64 -3.03 8.16
C LEU A 130 -10.19 -4.43 7.80
N GLU A 131 -9.44 -4.56 6.73
CA GLU A 131 -8.79 -5.80 6.33
C GLU A 131 -7.33 -5.55 5.95
N ALA A 132 -6.42 -6.35 6.51
CA ALA A 132 -5.01 -6.30 6.20
C ALA A 132 -4.42 -7.72 6.14
N LEU A 133 -3.59 -7.98 5.14
CA LEU A 133 -2.89 -9.25 4.94
C LEU A 133 -1.39 -8.99 4.87
N ALA A 134 -0.62 -9.63 5.71
CA ALA A 134 0.83 -9.50 5.71
C ALA A 134 1.43 -9.90 4.35
N GLY A 135 2.42 -9.12 3.90
CA GLY A 135 3.04 -9.27 2.60
C GLY A 135 2.29 -8.57 1.46
N GLU A 136 1.08 -8.02 1.70
CA GLU A 136 0.44 -7.12 0.75
C GLU A 136 0.97 -5.69 0.90
N ALA A 137 1.01 -4.96 -0.22
CA ALA A 137 1.43 -3.57 -0.26
C ALA A 137 0.26 -2.60 -0.02
N TYR A 138 -0.81 -3.05 0.59
CA TYR A 138 -1.97 -2.24 0.95
C TYR A 138 -2.79 -2.92 2.05
N PHE A 139 -3.62 -2.13 2.71
CA PHE A 139 -4.74 -2.58 3.52
C PHE A 139 -5.98 -1.76 3.16
N THR A 140 -7.14 -2.17 3.66
CA THR A 140 -8.41 -1.47 3.36
C THR A 140 -9.10 -1.01 4.64
N VAL A 141 -9.72 0.17 4.59
CA VAL A 141 -10.67 0.67 5.58
C VAL A 141 -11.92 1.14 4.85
N ASN A 142 -13.08 0.55 5.15
CA ASN A 142 -14.37 0.87 4.52
C ASN A 142 -14.27 0.93 2.99
N ASP A 143 -13.65 -0.09 2.39
CA ASP A 143 -13.40 -0.25 0.95
C ASP A 143 -12.44 0.77 0.31
N ARG A 144 -11.90 1.71 1.09
CA ARG A 144 -10.78 2.55 0.67
C ARG A 144 -9.46 1.80 0.84
N CYS A 145 -8.61 1.86 -0.17
CA CYS A 145 -7.28 1.24 -0.15
C CYS A 145 -6.24 2.22 0.41
N PHE A 146 -5.31 1.72 1.21
CA PHE A 146 -4.19 2.48 1.76
C PHE A 146 -2.87 1.80 1.37
N TYR A 147 -2.00 2.53 0.72
CA TYR A 147 -0.74 2.01 0.21
C TYR A 147 0.29 1.80 1.32
N VAL A 148 0.98 0.68 1.29
CA VAL A 148 2.04 0.29 2.22
C VAL A 148 3.28 -0.13 1.43
N PRO A 149 4.19 0.79 1.07
CA PRO A 149 5.34 0.51 0.21
C PRO A 149 6.23 -0.63 0.72
N CYS A 150 6.44 -0.70 2.03
CA CYS A 150 7.26 -1.71 2.70
C CYS A 150 6.45 -2.91 3.21
N PHE A 151 5.25 -3.11 2.67
CA PHE A 151 4.31 -4.20 2.95
C PHE A 151 3.77 -4.22 4.39
N VAL A 152 2.55 -4.72 4.52
CA VAL A 152 1.96 -5.09 5.81
C VAL A 152 2.83 -6.16 6.45
N GLN A 153 3.18 -5.99 7.72
CA GLN A 153 4.03 -6.91 8.46
C GLN A 153 3.21 -7.80 9.38
N ALA A 154 3.70 -9.01 9.64
CA ALA A 154 3.16 -9.87 10.70
C ALA A 154 4.31 -10.48 11.49
N VAL A 155 4.24 -10.40 12.81
CA VAL A 155 5.24 -10.95 13.72
C VAL A 155 4.53 -11.55 14.93
N GLU A 156 4.87 -12.79 15.26
CA GLU A 156 4.28 -13.53 16.39
C GLU A 156 2.74 -13.54 16.38
N GLY A 157 2.14 -13.57 15.16
CA GLY A 157 0.69 -13.60 14.98
C GLY A 157 0.00 -12.23 15.16
N GLN A 158 0.76 -11.15 15.25
CA GLN A 158 0.25 -9.78 15.27
C GLN A 158 0.54 -9.10 13.94
N VAL A 159 -0.45 -8.38 13.42
CA VAL A 159 -0.33 -7.59 12.19
C VAL A 159 0.04 -6.15 12.53
N TYR A 160 1.08 -5.65 11.84
CA TYR A 160 1.62 -4.31 12.02
C TYR A 160 1.37 -3.49 10.76
N LEU A 161 0.88 -2.26 10.97
CA LEU A 161 0.62 -1.28 9.92
C LEU A 161 1.47 -0.03 10.14
N PRO A 162 1.86 0.71 9.07
CA PRO A 162 2.57 1.98 9.20
C PRO A 162 1.74 2.96 10.02
N LEU A 163 2.35 3.56 11.04
CA LEU A 163 1.66 4.41 12.01
C LEU A 163 0.87 5.54 11.35
N ASP A 164 1.50 6.31 10.47
CA ASP A 164 0.89 7.51 9.89
C ASP A 164 -0.27 7.13 8.96
N THR A 165 -0.07 6.15 8.08
CA THR A 165 -1.09 5.66 7.16
C THR A 165 -2.27 5.00 7.90
N PHE A 166 -1.97 4.26 8.98
CA PHE A 166 -3.00 3.62 9.80
C PHE A 166 -3.79 4.66 10.61
N ALA A 167 -3.13 5.66 11.18
CA ALA A 167 -3.79 6.76 11.86
C ALA A 167 -4.69 7.55 10.91
N GLU A 168 -4.20 7.91 9.71
CA GLU A 168 -4.99 8.56 8.67
C GLU A 168 -6.25 7.75 8.34
N ALA A 169 -6.09 6.45 8.11
CA ALA A 169 -7.20 5.55 7.77
C ALA A 169 -8.28 5.51 8.85
N LEU A 170 -7.91 5.70 10.11
CA LEU A 170 -8.83 5.73 11.26
C LEU A 170 -9.34 7.14 11.60
N GLY A 171 -8.98 8.17 10.82
CA GLY A 171 -9.32 9.56 11.11
C GLY A 171 -8.62 10.09 12.36
N CYS A 172 -7.39 9.62 12.63
CA CYS A 172 -6.58 10.01 13.78
C CYS A 172 -5.34 10.79 13.33
N THR A 173 -4.85 11.65 14.22
CA THR A 173 -3.55 12.33 14.08
C THR A 173 -2.58 11.79 15.13
N PRO A 174 -1.44 11.20 14.73
CA PRO A 174 -0.43 10.72 15.67
C PRO A 174 0.42 11.87 16.18
N SER A 175 0.87 11.78 17.42
CA SER A 175 1.84 12.67 18.04
C SER A 175 2.61 11.95 19.14
N THR A 176 3.79 12.46 19.51
CA THR A 176 4.59 11.90 20.60
C THR A 176 4.58 12.86 21.77
N ASP A 177 4.35 12.36 22.98
CA ASP A 177 4.48 13.15 24.20
C ASP A 177 5.96 13.52 24.39
N PRO A 178 6.31 14.80 24.43
CA PRO A 178 7.69 15.23 24.52
C PRO A 178 8.36 14.90 25.87
N THR A 179 7.57 14.58 26.88
CA THR A 179 8.06 14.31 28.24
C THR A 179 8.27 12.82 28.48
N THR A 180 7.30 11.99 28.05
CA THR A 180 7.31 10.55 28.32
C THR A 180 7.80 9.75 27.11
N GLY A 181 7.75 10.32 25.91
CA GLY A 181 8.01 9.62 24.65
C GLY A 181 6.83 8.75 24.20
N ASP A 182 5.73 8.73 24.95
CA ASP A 182 4.55 7.94 24.62
C ASP A 182 3.85 8.43 23.35
N LEU A 183 3.33 7.50 22.58
CA LEU A 183 2.56 7.80 21.39
C LEU A 183 1.12 8.20 21.78
N ARG A 184 0.63 9.25 21.15
CA ARG A 184 -0.76 9.72 21.26
C ARG A 184 -1.43 9.65 19.91
N LEU A 185 -2.65 9.12 19.88
CA LEU A 185 -3.54 9.17 18.73
C LEU A 185 -4.73 10.05 19.08
N SER A 186 -4.83 11.20 18.45
CA SER A 186 -5.95 12.13 18.59
C SER A 186 -6.94 11.86 17.46
N GLN A 187 -8.17 11.45 17.82
CA GLN A 187 -9.22 11.27 16.84
C GLN A 187 -9.69 12.64 16.36
N THR A 188 -9.48 12.95 15.08
CA THR A 188 -9.79 14.24 14.45
C THR A 188 -10.92 14.14 13.44
N GLY A 189 -11.34 12.91 13.10
CA GLY A 189 -12.38 12.65 12.12
C GLY A 189 -12.97 11.25 12.24
N ALA A 190 -13.87 10.93 11.33
CA ALA A 190 -14.38 9.58 11.15
C ALA A 190 -13.34 8.71 10.41
N PRO A 191 -13.43 7.38 10.53
CA PRO A 191 -12.65 6.49 9.67
C PRO A 191 -12.88 6.80 8.19
N ALA A 192 -11.84 6.60 7.39
CA ALA A 192 -11.91 6.82 5.97
C ALA A 192 -12.99 5.95 5.32
N THR A 193 -13.56 6.46 4.23
CA THR A 193 -14.50 5.73 3.37
C THR A 193 -13.99 5.75 1.95
N ALA A 194 -14.36 4.76 1.14
CA ALA A 194 -14.00 4.75 -0.26
C ALA A 194 -14.59 5.98 -0.97
N PRO A 195 -13.80 6.74 -1.72
CA PRO A 195 -14.32 7.80 -2.56
C PRO A 195 -15.15 7.20 -3.71
N ILE A 196 -16.01 8.02 -4.28
CA ILE A 196 -16.72 7.67 -5.52
C ILE A 196 -15.77 7.97 -6.67
N TYR A 197 -15.23 6.93 -7.29
CA TYR A 197 -14.40 7.08 -8.48
C TYR A 197 -15.28 7.27 -9.72
N PRO A 198 -14.89 8.14 -10.69
CA PRO A 198 -15.53 8.15 -11.99
C PRO A 198 -15.45 6.76 -12.62
N GLU A 199 -16.59 6.19 -13.01
CA GLU A 199 -16.66 4.80 -13.49
C GLU A 199 -15.76 4.57 -14.72
N GLU A 200 -15.76 5.51 -15.67
CA GLU A 200 -14.93 5.42 -16.88
C GLU A 200 -13.43 5.47 -16.56
N ASP A 201 -13.01 6.31 -15.61
CA ASP A 201 -11.61 6.45 -15.21
C ASP A 201 -11.10 5.16 -14.53
N LEU A 202 -11.86 4.63 -13.56
CA LEU A 202 -11.50 3.38 -12.89
C LEU A 202 -11.51 2.20 -13.88
N TYR A 203 -12.49 2.16 -14.79
CA TYR A 203 -12.62 1.13 -15.81
C TYR A 203 -11.38 1.06 -16.72
N TRP A 204 -10.98 2.19 -17.31
CA TRP A 204 -9.87 2.19 -18.26
C TRP A 204 -8.51 2.15 -17.57
N LEU A 205 -8.33 2.82 -16.43
CA LEU A 205 -7.07 2.80 -15.71
C LEU A 205 -6.71 1.40 -15.20
N SER A 206 -7.68 0.69 -14.61
CA SER A 206 -7.44 -0.66 -14.10
C SER A 206 -7.08 -1.66 -15.20
N ARG A 207 -7.73 -1.57 -16.37
CA ARG A 207 -7.44 -2.40 -17.54
C ARG A 207 -6.09 -2.09 -18.18
N ALA A 208 -5.74 -0.81 -18.27
CA ALA A 208 -4.43 -0.39 -18.78
C ALA A 208 -3.31 -0.87 -17.85
N ILE A 209 -3.45 -0.70 -16.53
CA ILE A 209 -2.51 -1.23 -15.54
C ILE A 209 -2.39 -2.75 -15.66
N TYR A 210 -3.51 -3.48 -15.75
CA TYR A 210 -3.50 -4.94 -15.87
C TYR A 210 -2.78 -5.40 -17.13
N SER A 211 -3.10 -4.82 -18.26
CA SER A 211 -2.57 -5.26 -19.55
C SER A 211 -1.09 -4.92 -19.75
N GLU A 212 -0.59 -3.85 -19.11
CA GLU A 212 0.81 -3.43 -19.20
C GLU A 212 1.68 -3.97 -18.05
N SER A 213 1.11 -4.17 -16.87
CA SER A 213 1.88 -4.47 -15.65
C SER A 213 1.23 -5.51 -14.73
N GLY A 214 0.28 -6.31 -15.21
CA GLY A 214 -0.43 -7.29 -14.39
C GLY A 214 0.45 -8.34 -13.71
N ASN A 215 1.66 -8.57 -14.21
CA ASN A 215 2.65 -9.46 -13.59
C ASN A 215 3.65 -8.72 -12.68
N GLN A 216 3.48 -7.40 -12.48
CA GLN A 216 4.40 -6.58 -11.69
C GLN A 216 3.98 -6.50 -10.21
N PRO A 217 4.92 -6.17 -9.30
CA PRO A 217 4.58 -5.81 -7.93
C PRO A 217 3.70 -4.55 -7.89
N MET A 218 3.03 -4.29 -6.76
CA MET A 218 2.12 -3.16 -6.60
C MET A 218 2.75 -1.82 -6.99
N ALA A 219 3.97 -1.54 -6.56
CA ALA A 219 4.71 -0.34 -6.95
C ALA A 219 4.85 -0.20 -8.46
N GLY A 220 5.13 -1.28 -9.20
CA GLY A 220 5.22 -1.28 -10.66
C GLY A 220 3.88 -1.02 -11.35
N ARG A 221 2.78 -1.54 -10.80
CA ARG A 221 1.42 -1.28 -11.26
C ARG A 221 1.03 0.18 -11.04
N ILE A 222 1.30 0.72 -9.84
CA ILE A 222 1.09 2.14 -9.52
C ILE A 222 1.94 3.03 -10.44
N ALA A 223 3.21 2.69 -10.69
CA ALA A 223 4.08 3.45 -11.57
C ALA A 223 3.53 3.55 -13.00
N VAL A 224 2.99 2.47 -13.56
CA VAL A 224 2.32 2.51 -14.88
C VAL A 224 1.08 3.39 -14.82
N GLY A 225 0.25 3.26 -13.79
CA GLY A 225 -0.91 4.13 -13.57
C GLY A 225 -0.52 5.60 -13.43
N THR A 226 0.58 5.88 -12.71
CA THR A 226 1.14 7.24 -12.57
C THR A 226 1.52 7.83 -13.91
N VAL A 227 2.20 7.09 -14.78
CA VAL A 227 2.54 7.58 -16.13
C VAL A 227 1.30 7.94 -16.93
N ILE A 228 0.22 7.15 -16.85
CA ILE A 228 -1.04 7.45 -17.53
C ILE A 228 -1.63 8.77 -16.98
N LEU A 229 -1.68 8.95 -15.67
CA LEU A 229 -2.22 10.16 -15.04
C LEU A 229 -1.33 11.39 -15.27
N ASN A 230 -0.01 11.23 -15.30
CA ASN A 230 0.92 12.30 -15.67
C ASN A 230 0.69 12.77 -17.10
N ARG A 231 0.42 11.84 -18.03
CA ARG A 231 0.07 12.19 -19.41
C ARG A 231 -1.25 12.96 -19.51
N VAL A 232 -2.27 12.54 -18.72
CA VAL A 232 -3.54 13.31 -18.65
C VAL A 232 -3.32 14.72 -18.15
N ALA A 233 -2.36 14.94 -17.24
CA ALA A 233 -2.04 16.27 -16.72
C ALA A 233 -1.11 17.09 -17.63
N ASP A 234 -0.42 16.48 -18.60
CA ASP A 234 0.54 17.12 -19.49
C ASP A 234 -0.15 17.59 -20.78
N PRO A 235 -0.07 18.88 -21.15
CA PRO A 235 -0.74 19.43 -22.32
C PRO A 235 -0.28 18.86 -23.68
N ALA A 236 0.79 18.08 -23.73
CA ALA A 236 1.24 17.39 -24.92
C ALA A 236 0.46 16.08 -25.20
N PHE A 237 -0.39 15.64 -24.28
CA PHE A 237 -1.18 14.42 -24.36
C PHE A 237 -2.69 14.75 -24.26
N PRO A 238 -3.56 13.76 -24.57
CA PRO A 238 -5.00 13.89 -24.32
C PRO A 238 -5.32 14.11 -22.84
N ASP A 239 -6.45 14.74 -22.55
CA ASP A 239 -6.88 15.19 -21.23
C ASP A 239 -7.80 14.18 -20.48
N THR A 240 -7.99 12.97 -21.05
CA THR A 240 -8.72 11.88 -20.38
C THR A 240 -7.90 10.60 -20.34
N ILE A 241 -8.12 9.77 -19.31
CA ILE A 241 -7.46 8.46 -19.19
C ILE A 241 -7.73 7.60 -20.42
N LYS A 242 -8.98 7.56 -20.88
CA LYS A 242 -9.39 6.82 -22.06
C LYS A 242 -8.62 7.24 -23.30
N ASP A 243 -8.58 8.54 -23.58
CA ASP A 243 -7.93 9.04 -24.80
C ASP A 243 -6.42 8.89 -24.75
N VAL A 244 -5.78 8.99 -23.56
CA VAL A 244 -4.37 8.64 -23.36
C VAL A 244 -4.13 7.16 -23.69
N VAL A 245 -4.97 6.27 -23.18
CA VAL A 245 -4.83 4.82 -23.40
C VAL A 245 -5.04 4.46 -24.87
N PHE A 246 -6.01 5.07 -25.54
CA PHE A 246 -6.36 4.80 -26.95
C PHE A 246 -5.57 5.64 -27.95
N ALA A 247 -4.67 6.52 -27.49
CA ALA A 247 -3.83 7.31 -28.40
C ALA A 247 -2.99 6.40 -29.30
N PRO A 248 -2.87 6.74 -30.61
CA PRO A 248 -2.21 5.87 -31.58
C PRO A 248 -0.77 5.50 -31.17
N ARG A 249 -0.44 4.22 -31.16
CA ARG A 249 0.90 3.66 -30.87
C ARG A 249 1.40 3.88 -29.44
N GLN A 250 0.51 4.24 -28.48
CA GLN A 250 0.91 4.44 -27.07
C GLN A 250 0.86 3.12 -26.30
N PHE A 251 -0.22 2.36 -26.45
CA PHE A 251 -0.41 1.12 -25.70
C PHE A 251 -0.66 -0.05 -26.65
N SER A 252 0.22 -1.05 -26.63
CA SER A 252 0.09 -2.26 -27.46
C SER A 252 -1.17 -3.09 -27.13
N PRO A 253 -1.65 -3.15 -25.89
CA PRO A 253 -2.90 -3.83 -25.52
C PRO A 253 -4.14 -3.34 -26.26
N VAL A 254 -4.17 -2.10 -26.70
CA VAL A 254 -5.27 -1.58 -27.54
C VAL A 254 -5.25 -2.21 -28.93
N ALA A 255 -4.07 -2.35 -29.53
CA ALA A 255 -3.94 -2.91 -30.88
C ALA A 255 -4.22 -4.42 -30.94
N ASN A 256 -3.89 -5.17 -29.89
CA ASN A 256 -4.09 -6.62 -29.82
C ASN A 256 -5.39 -7.05 -29.10
N GLY A 257 -6.16 -6.08 -28.55
CA GLY A 257 -7.44 -6.32 -27.88
C GLY A 257 -7.35 -6.76 -26.41
N THR A 258 -6.15 -6.90 -25.83
CA THR A 258 -5.99 -7.32 -24.43
C THR A 258 -6.46 -6.27 -23.43
N ILE A 259 -6.60 -5.01 -23.83
CA ILE A 259 -7.19 -3.93 -23.03
C ILE A 259 -8.64 -4.21 -22.58
N TYR A 260 -9.35 -5.08 -23.27
CA TYR A 260 -10.74 -5.43 -22.94
C TYR A 260 -10.85 -6.61 -21.98
N HIS A 261 -9.73 -7.24 -21.58
CA HIS A 261 -9.74 -8.28 -20.56
C HIS A 261 -10.06 -7.68 -19.19
N ASP A 262 -10.77 -8.46 -18.37
CA ASP A 262 -11.06 -8.03 -17.00
C ASP A 262 -9.76 -7.98 -16.19
N PRO A 263 -9.52 -6.86 -15.44
CA PRO A 263 -8.34 -6.72 -14.62
C PRO A 263 -8.41 -7.64 -13.40
N ASP A 264 -7.25 -8.06 -12.90
CA ASP A 264 -7.16 -8.71 -11.60
C ASP A 264 -7.43 -7.69 -10.46
N GLU A 265 -7.74 -8.20 -9.27
CA GLU A 265 -8.03 -7.39 -8.09
C GLU A 265 -6.90 -6.40 -7.77
N ARG A 266 -5.64 -6.83 -7.88
CA ARG A 266 -4.48 -5.97 -7.61
C ARG A 266 -4.35 -4.81 -8.59
N SER A 267 -4.75 -4.97 -9.84
CA SER A 267 -4.78 -3.88 -10.81
C SER A 267 -5.91 -2.89 -10.55
N VAL A 268 -7.06 -3.38 -10.04
CA VAL A 268 -8.15 -2.51 -9.59
C VAL A 268 -7.71 -1.71 -8.36
N VAL A 269 -7.05 -2.35 -7.39
CA VAL A 269 -6.48 -1.67 -6.21
C VAL A 269 -5.44 -0.63 -6.63
N ALA A 270 -4.51 -0.96 -7.53
CA ALA A 270 -3.52 0.00 -8.04
C ALA A 270 -4.18 1.21 -8.71
N ALA A 271 -5.24 1.00 -9.50
CA ALA A 271 -5.99 2.09 -10.12
C ALA A 271 -6.67 2.98 -9.07
N LYS A 272 -7.32 2.40 -8.05
CA LYS A 272 -7.91 3.15 -6.92
C LYS A 272 -6.86 3.98 -6.20
N LEU A 273 -5.71 3.38 -5.85
CA LEU A 273 -4.59 4.07 -5.21
C LEU A 273 -4.09 5.25 -6.06
N CYS A 274 -3.94 5.05 -7.38
CA CYS A 274 -3.56 6.12 -8.30
C CYS A 274 -4.59 7.26 -8.32
N LEU A 275 -5.88 6.93 -8.36
CA LEU A 275 -6.97 7.92 -8.33
C LEU A 275 -7.06 8.65 -6.98
N ASP A 276 -6.66 8.00 -5.88
CA ASP A 276 -6.52 8.60 -4.55
C ASP A 276 -5.25 9.46 -4.39
N GLY A 277 -4.43 9.58 -5.43
CA GLY A 277 -3.25 10.43 -5.43
C GLY A 277 -1.94 9.73 -5.10
N VAL A 278 -1.93 8.41 -4.89
CA VAL A 278 -0.68 7.66 -4.73
C VAL A 278 0.10 7.67 -6.04
N ARG A 279 1.40 7.94 -5.95
CA ARG A 279 2.29 8.05 -7.13
C ARG A 279 3.57 7.27 -6.90
N GLU A 280 3.98 6.58 -7.96
CA GLU A 280 5.31 5.97 -8.11
C GLU A 280 5.90 6.42 -9.45
N ALA A 281 7.22 6.57 -9.54
CA ALA A 281 7.90 7.06 -10.75
C ALA A 281 7.41 8.45 -11.24
N GLU A 282 6.92 9.31 -10.34
CA GLU A 282 6.61 10.71 -10.68
C GLU A 282 7.93 11.49 -10.89
N PRO A 283 8.08 12.30 -11.93
CA PRO A 283 7.13 12.80 -12.92
C PRO A 283 7.22 12.11 -14.30
N CYS A 284 7.48 10.80 -14.37
CA CYS A 284 7.72 10.12 -15.63
C CYS A 284 6.51 10.12 -16.58
N LEU A 285 6.82 10.28 -17.89
CA LEU A 285 5.83 10.26 -18.97
C LEU A 285 5.96 9.02 -19.87
N TYR A 286 7.07 8.25 -19.72
CA TYR A 286 7.36 7.10 -20.55
C TYR A 286 7.87 5.92 -19.72
N PHE A 287 7.58 4.72 -20.21
CA PHE A 287 8.13 3.49 -19.65
C PHE A 287 8.37 2.45 -20.75
N ASN A 288 9.21 1.46 -20.47
CA ASN A 288 9.38 0.25 -21.27
C ASN A 288 9.79 -0.93 -20.38
N VAL A 289 9.65 -2.14 -20.90
CA VAL A 289 10.15 -3.34 -20.22
C VAL A 289 11.68 -3.34 -20.20
N THR A 290 12.28 -3.74 -19.07
CA THR A 290 13.74 -3.75 -18.87
C THR A 290 14.49 -4.66 -19.85
N THR A 291 13.81 -5.65 -20.42
CA THR A 291 14.39 -6.64 -21.35
C THR A 291 14.45 -6.18 -22.81
N MET A 292 13.89 -4.99 -23.11
CA MET A 292 13.84 -4.47 -24.49
C MET A 292 14.49 -3.08 -24.55
N TYR A 293 15.41 -2.91 -25.49
CA TYR A 293 15.95 -1.60 -25.81
C TYR A 293 15.01 -0.85 -26.76
N SER A 294 14.38 0.21 -26.27
CA SER A 294 13.32 0.94 -26.96
C SER A 294 13.78 2.31 -27.48
N TRP A 295 12.85 3.04 -28.09
CA TRP A 295 13.05 4.44 -28.44
C TRP A 295 13.30 5.32 -27.19
N ALA A 296 12.63 5.03 -26.06
CA ALA A 296 12.76 5.80 -24.83
C ALA A 296 14.20 5.77 -24.29
N ASP A 297 14.87 4.62 -24.36
CA ASP A 297 16.28 4.48 -23.94
C ASP A 297 17.24 5.41 -24.70
N ARG A 298 16.88 5.78 -25.93
CA ARG A 298 17.72 6.62 -26.80
C ARG A 298 17.38 8.10 -26.77
N SER A 299 16.15 8.43 -26.41
CA SER A 299 15.59 9.77 -26.63
C SER A 299 14.99 10.42 -25.39
N ARG A 300 14.96 9.71 -24.26
CA ARG A 300 14.40 10.19 -23.01
C ARG A 300 15.41 10.06 -21.87
N THR A 301 15.26 10.89 -20.86
CA THR A 301 16.09 10.81 -19.66
C THR A 301 15.59 9.69 -18.77
N TYR A 302 16.43 8.68 -18.54
CA TYR A 302 16.15 7.61 -17.59
C TYR A 302 15.96 8.19 -16.17
N TYR A 303 14.93 7.76 -15.48
CA TYR A 303 14.62 8.19 -14.12
C TYR A 303 14.83 7.08 -13.10
N CYS A 304 14.13 5.95 -13.22
CA CYS A 304 14.24 4.81 -12.31
C CYS A 304 13.80 3.49 -12.97
N THR A 305 14.06 2.39 -12.27
CA THR A 305 13.51 1.07 -12.59
C THR A 305 12.64 0.61 -11.43
N ILE A 306 11.40 0.19 -11.71
CA ILE A 306 10.47 -0.40 -10.74
C ILE A 306 9.95 -1.72 -11.32
N GLY A 307 10.18 -2.84 -10.60
CA GLY A 307 9.86 -4.16 -11.12
C GLY A 307 10.56 -4.43 -12.45
N GLY A 308 9.80 -4.87 -13.44
CA GLY A 308 10.30 -5.16 -14.80
C GLY A 308 10.26 -3.98 -15.77
N HIS A 309 10.09 -2.74 -15.31
CA HIS A 309 9.97 -1.56 -16.16
C HIS A 309 11.01 -0.48 -15.82
N ASN A 310 11.55 0.13 -16.87
CA ASN A 310 12.31 1.38 -16.80
C ASN A 310 11.38 2.56 -17.05
N PHE A 311 11.54 3.64 -16.29
CA PHE A 311 10.73 4.86 -16.37
C PHE A 311 11.60 6.04 -16.79
N TYR A 312 11.00 6.96 -17.58
CA TYR A 312 11.71 8.09 -18.19
C TYR A 312 10.89 9.38 -18.15
N LEU A 313 11.63 10.50 -18.13
CA LEU A 313 11.08 11.86 -18.23
C LEU A 313 10.67 12.21 -19.64
#